data_cf03c06a1978827d7a449ac8fe6166c7
#
_entry.id   cf03c06a1978827d7a449ac8fe6166c7
#
_cell.length_a   1.000
_cell.length_b   1.000
_cell.length_c   1.000
_cell.angle_alpha   90.00
_cell.angle_beta   90.00
_cell.angle_gamma   90.00
#
_symmetry.space_group_name_H-M   'P 1'
#
loop_
_entity.id
_entity.type
_entity.pdbx_description
1 polymer ?
#
loop_
_entity_poly.entity_id
_entity_poly.type
_entity_poly.pdbx_seq_one_letter_code
_entity_poly.pdbx_strand_id
1 'polypeptide(L)'
;MTALPASQSFLEESPEEFWQRFGRFAQPLPVCPEPLGSPVLEVLTPLGPLYAFDRGLIPLWGGSPSLLLHGQVEHWEEGPSLRAFVRDLGGGRYALGGRVGALVERGFFLLELPAEGKVVRVLLAADHPPAPDTWVTAWLRPPLMAFRPEAPVQ
;
A
#
# COMPACT_ATOMS: atom_id res chain seq x y z
N MET A 1 10.99 -29.03 -1.24
CA MET A 1 9.96 -28.12 -1.75
C MET A 1 10.32 -26.70 -1.41
N THR A 2 10.32 -25.85 -2.42
CA THR A 2 10.73 -24.46 -2.23
C THR A 2 9.53 -23.65 -1.74
N ALA A 3 9.71 -22.89 -0.66
CA ALA A 3 8.68 -22.00 -0.19
C ALA A 3 8.52 -20.84 -1.16
N LEU A 4 7.28 -20.39 -1.36
CA LEU A 4 7.02 -19.21 -2.19
C LEU A 4 7.56 -17.97 -1.48
N PRO A 5 8.13 -17.01 -2.23
CA PRO A 5 8.48 -15.72 -1.66
C PRO A 5 7.26 -15.03 -1.06
N ALA A 6 7.46 -14.20 -0.05
CA ALA A 6 6.37 -13.43 0.55
C ALA A 6 5.62 -12.61 -0.50
N SER A 7 6.34 -12.06 -1.48
CA SER A 7 5.73 -11.26 -2.55
C SER A 7 4.81 -12.06 -3.47
N GLN A 8 4.96 -13.37 -3.52
CA GLN A 8 4.07 -14.22 -4.32
C GLN A 8 2.90 -14.74 -3.52
N SER A 9 3.08 -14.97 -2.22
CA SER A 9 2.03 -15.58 -1.42
C SER A 9 0.80 -14.69 -1.27
N PHE A 10 0.96 -13.36 -1.26
CA PHE A 10 -0.21 -12.49 -1.14
C PHE A 10 -1.09 -12.51 -2.39
N LEU A 11 -0.53 -12.80 -3.56
CA LEU A 11 -1.30 -12.89 -4.79
C LEU A 11 -2.27 -14.07 -4.79
N GLU A 12 -1.98 -15.07 -3.98
CA GLU A 12 -2.81 -16.26 -3.85
C GLU A 12 -3.86 -16.13 -2.75
N GLU A 13 -3.69 -15.15 -1.87
CA GLU A 13 -4.65 -14.92 -0.81
C GLU A 13 -5.89 -14.21 -1.34
N SER A 14 -7.04 -14.59 -0.79
CA SER A 14 -8.26 -13.81 -1.03
C SER A 14 -8.14 -12.45 -0.35
N PRO A 15 -8.85 -11.42 -0.84
CA PRO A 15 -8.87 -10.12 -0.16
C PRO A 15 -9.30 -10.23 1.30
N GLU A 16 -10.22 -11.12 1.60
CA GLU A 16 -10.72 -11.33 2.94
C GLU A 16 -9.64 -11.88 3.87
N GLU A 17 -8.89 -12.88 3.41
CA GLU A 17 -7.78 -13.44 4.18
C GLU A 17 -6.67 -12.42 4.39
N PHE A 18 -6.35 -11.65 3.37
CA PHE A 18 -5.35 -10.59 3.46
C PHE A 18 -5.77 -9.53 4.48
N TRP A 19 -7.05 -9.14 4.45
CA TRP A 19 -7.58 -8.18 5.41
C TRP A 19 -7.48 -8.71 6.84
N GLN A 20 -7.79 -9.99 7.07
CA GLN A 20 -7.68 -10.58 8.40
C GLN A 20 -6.25 -10.53 8.93
N ARG A 21 -5.27 -10.72 8.05
CA ARG A 21 -3.86 -10.67 8.46
C ARG A 21 -3.36 -9.26 8.73
N PHE A 22 -3.75 -8.31 7.92
CA PHE A 22 -3.10 -7.00 7.87
C PHE A 22 -4.04 -5.83 8.08
N GLY A 23 -5.32 -6.04 8.19
CA GLY A 23 -6.31 -4.96 8.26
C GLY A 23 -6.11 -4.00 9.43
N ARG A 24 -5.42 -4.44 10.48
CA ARG A 24 -5.11 -3.57 11.62
C ARG A 24 -4.21 -2.38 11.26
N PHE A 25 -3.55 -2.44 10.12
CA PHE A 25 -2.70 -1.35 9.64
C PHE A 25 -3.43 -0.37 8.71
N ALA A 26 -4.70 -0.63 8.43
CA ALA A 26 -5.51 0.24 7.60
C ALA A 26 -5.74 1.59 8.27
N GLN A 27 -6.04 2.58 7.45
CA GLN A 27 -6.36 3.91 7.92
C GLN A 27 -7.40 4.55 7.02
N PRO A 28 -8.19 5.50 7.53
CA PRO A 28 -9.13 6.21 6.65
C PRO A 28 -8.37 7.05 5.63
N LEU A 29 -8.68 6.87 4.36
CA LEU A 29 -8.09 7.65 3.29
C LEU A 29 -9.18 8.05 2.30
N PRO A 30 -9.23 9.33 1.89
CA PRO A 30 -10.19 9.76 0.89
C PRO A 30 -9.93 9.09 -0.44
N VAL A 31 -10.97 8.61 -1.10
CA VAL A 31 -10.85 7.95 -2.39
C VAL A 31 -11.90 8.44 -3.37
N CYS A 32 -11.55 8.40 -4.65
CA CYS A 32 -12.47 8.60 -5.76
C CYS A 32 -12.25 7.45 -6.74
N PRO A 33 -13.31 6.70 -7.10
CA PRO A 33 -13.17 5.75 -8.21
C PRO A 33 -12.88 6.52 -9.49
N GLU A 34 -11.94 6.02 -10.30
CA GLU A 34 -11.52 6.72 -11.51
C GLU A 34 -11.52 5.79 -12.71
N PRO A 35 -12.58 5.81 -13.57
CA PRO A 35 -13.83 6.58 -13.43
C PRO A 35 -14.78 5.99 -12.37
N LEU A 36 -15.88 6.68 -12.11
CA LEU A 36 -16.88 6.22 -11.13
C LEU A 36 -17.30 4.78 -11.40
N GLY A 37 -17.33 3.98 -10.33
CA GLY A 37 -17.66 2.56 -10.43
C GLY A 37 -16.51 1.69 -10.90
N SER A 38 -15.36 2.28 -11.19
CA SER A 38 -14.17 1.57 -11.64
C SER A 38 -13.51 0.84 -10.46
N PRO A 39 -12.83 -0.27 -10.72
CA PRO A 39 -11.99 -0.90 -9.69
C PRO A 39 -10.69 -0.14 -9.42
N VAL A 40 -10.42 0.94 -10.14
CA VAL A 40 -9.26 1.79 -9.88
C VAL A 40 -9.70 2.94 -9.00
N LEU A 41 -9.02 3.09 -7.87
CA LEU A 41 -9.29 4.16 -6.92
C LEU A 41 -8.18 5.19 -6.97
N GLU A 42 -8.55 6.46 -7.07
CA GLU A 42 -7.64 7.55 -6.79
C GLU A 42 -7.64 7.76 -5.29
N VAL A 43 -6.54 7.44 -4.64
CA VAL A 43 -6.38 7.62 -3.21
C VAL A 43 -5.69 8.96 -2.98
N LEU A 44 -6.35 9.83 -2.23
CA LEU A 44 -5.85 11.19 -2.01
C LEU A 44 -4.97 11.21 -0.77
N THR A 45 -3.73 11.64 -0.95
CA THR A 45 -2.78 11.81 0.15
C THR A 45 -2.20 13.21 0.13
N PRO A 46 -1.64 13.70 1.25
CA PRO A 46 -0.97 14.99 1.25
C PRO A 46 0.23 15.09 0.29
N LEU A 47 0.74 13.94 -0.15
CA LEU A 47 1.89 13.87 -1.07
C LEU A 47 1.49 13.72 -2.53
N GLY A 48 0.20 13.69 -2.81
CA GLY A 48 -0.34 13.52 -4.13
C GLY A 48 -1.21 12.27 -4.26
N PRO A 49 -1.87 12.09 -5.39
CA PRO A 49 -2.74 10.94 -5.57
C PRO A 49 -1.94 9.66 -5.82
N LEU A 50 -2.49 8.56 -5.33
CA LEU A 50 -2.03 7.21 -5.64
C LEU A 50 -3.19 6.48 -6.31
N TYR A 51 -2.94 5.85 -7.44
CA TYR A 51 -3.95 5.03 -8.09
C TYR A 51 -3.73 3.58 -7.68
N ALA A 52 -4.76 2.98 -7.09
CA ALA A 52 -4.68 1.63 -6.56
C ALA A 52 -5.84 0.79 -7.07
N PHE A 53 -5.58 -0.50 -7.25
CA PHE A 53 -6.62 -1.46 -7.62
C PHE A 53 -7.41 -1.85 -6.39
N ASP A 54 -8.73 -1.61 -6.43
CA ASP A 54 -9.65 -1.93 -5.33
C ASP A 54 -9.88 -3.43 -5.27
N ARG A 55 -9.50 -4.05 -4.17
CA ARG A 55 -9.70 -5.47 -3.95
C ARG A 55 -10.99 -5.78 -3.19
N GLY A 56 -11.81 -4.76 -2.91
CA GLY A 56 -13.13 -4.97 -2.33
C GLY A 56 -14.11 -5.56 -3.33
N LEU A 57 -15.11 -6.27 -2.84
CA LEU A 57 -16.11 -6.91 -3.71
C LEU A 57 -17.18 -5.92 -4.16
N ILE A 58 -17.54 -4.98 -3.28
CA ILE A 58 -18.60 -4.02 -3.58
C ILE A 58 -17.94 -2.71 -4.03
N PRO A 59 -18.31 -2.18 -5.21
CA PRO A 59 -17.70 -0.94 -5.69
C PRO A 59 -17.89 0.22 -4.71
N LEU A 60 -16.88 1.06 -4.61
CA LEU A 60 -16.93 2.32 -3.85
C LEU A 60 -17.35 3.45 -4.78
N TRP A 61 -18.06 4.42 -4.21
CA TRP A 61 -18.47 5.62 -4.93
C TRP A 61 -17.76 6.88 -4.41
N GLY A 62 -16.94 6.74 -3.39
CA GLY A 62 -16.18 7.82 -2.78
C GLY A 62 -16.10 7.65 -1.28
N GLY A 63 -15.80 8.75 -0.59
CA GLY A 63 -15.68 8.76 0.86
C GLY A 63 -14.27 8.49 1.35
N SER A 64 -14.16 8.13 2.63
CA SER A 64 -12.88 7.85 3.29
C SER A 64 -12.95 6.51 4.00
N PRO A 65 -12.99 5.41 3.25
CA PRO A 65 -13.05 4.09 3.87
C PRO A 65 -11.75 3.78 4.63
N SER A 66 -11.84 2.85 5.57
CA SER A 66 -10.65 2.27 6.15
C SER A 66 -9.94 1.48 5.06
N LEU A 67 -8.74 1.90 4.71
CA LEU A 67 -8.04 1.41 3.53
C LEU A 67 -6.65 0.95 3.89
N LEU A 68 -6.27 -0.22 3.41
CA LEU A 68 -4.92 -0.76 3.52
C LEU A 68 -4.29 -0.73 2.13
N LEU A 69 -3.32 0.16 1.95
CA LEU A 69 -2.53 0.19 0.72
C LEU A 69 -1.43 -0.86 0.79
N HIS A 70 -1.25 -1.57 -0.29
CA HIS A 70 -0.26 -2.64 -0.36
C HIS A 70 0.42 -2.68 -1.71
N GLY A 71 1.74 -2.86 -1.71
CA GLY A 71 2.52 -2.99 -2.92
C GLY A 71 3.66 -3.99 -2.75
N GLN A 72 4.17 -4.46 -3.87
CA GLN A 72 5.36 -5.30 -3.91
C GLN A 72 6.57 -4.47 -4.30
N VAL A 73 7.64 -4.57 -3.52
CA VAL A 73 8.87 -3.86 -3.80
C VAL A 73 9.64 -4.58 -4.88
N GLU A 74 9.93 -3.89 -5.97
CA GLU A 74 10.83 -4.38 -7.00
C GLU A 74 12.28 -4.13 -6.60
N HIS A 75 12.54 -2.96 -6.01
CA HIS A 75 13.85 -2.54 -5.59
C HIS A 75 13.71 -1.44 -4.54
N TRP A 76 14.65 -1.37 -3.60
CA TRP A 76 14.70 -0.25 -2.67
C TRP A 76 16.14 0.16 -2.39
N GLU A 77 16.32 1.43 -2.04
CA GLU A 77 17.61 1.98 -1.66
C GLU A 77 17.45 2.83 -0.41
N GLU A 78 18.47 2.83 0.43
CA GLU A 78 18.51 3.70 1.60
C GLU A 78 18.77 5.14 1.17
N GLY A 79 18.07 6.08 1.78
CA GLY A 79 18.16 7.47 1.40
C GLY A 79 17.58 7.76 0.03
N PRO A 80 18.06 8.79 -0.67
CA PRO A 80 18.93 9.84 -0.16
C PRO A 80 18.16 10.90 0.65
N SER A 81 16.83 10.93 0.52
CA SER A 81 16.00 11.95 1.14
C SER A 81 15.51 11.51 2.51
N LEU A 82 15.41 12.45 3.43
CA LEU A 82 14.72 12.27 4.70
C LEU A 82 13.31 12.85 4.66
N ARG A 83 12.78 13.02 3.46
CA ARG A 83 11.41 13.47 3.23
C ARG A 83 10.60 12.37 2.55
N ALA A 84 9.34 12.30 2.94
CA ALA A 84 8.41 11.42 2.24
C ALA A 84 8.05 12.00 0.88
N PHE A 85 7.85 11.16 -0.11
CA PHE A 85 7.38 11.58 -1.42
C PHE A 85 6.64 10.43 -2.11
N VAL A 86 5.79 10.83 -3.07
CA VAL A 86 5.14 9.93 -4.00
C VAL A 86 5.55 10.38 -5.39
N ARG A 87 6.10 9.47 -6.18
CA ARG A 87 6.47 9.76 -7.56
C ARG A 87 5.76 8.79 -8.49
N ASP A 88 4.94 9.32 -9.36
CA ASP A 88 4.27 8.54 -10.39
C ASP A 88 5.23 8.35 -11.56
N LEU A 89 5.58 7.10 -11.84
CA LEU A 89 6.50 6.76 -12.92
C LEU A 89 5.77 6.37 -14.21
N GLY A 90 4.44 6.45 -14.23
CA GLY A 90 3.64 6.01 -15.35
C GLY A 90 3.38 4.51 -15.34
N GLY A 91 2.36 4.07 -16.06
CA GLY A 91 2.04 2.65 -16.16
C GLY A 91 1.62 1.99 -14.86
N GLY A 92 1.13 2.74 -13.89
CA GLY A 92 0.77 2.20 -12.59
C GLY A 92 1.94 1.96 -11.68
N ARG A 93 3.14 2.44 -12.03
CA ARG A 93 4.35 2.29 -11.24
C ARG A 93 4.57 3.49 -10.36
N TYR A 94 5.04 3.24 -9.14
CA TYR A 94 5.35 4.28 -8.17
C TYR A 94 6.71 4.10 -7.54
N ALA A 95 7.34 5.22 -7.22
CA ALA A 95 8.45 5.24 -6.29
C ALA A 95 7.97 5.99 -5.06
N LEU A 96 8.15 5.40 -3.89
CA LEU A 96 7.73 5.97 -2.61
C LEU A 96 8.95 6.22 -1.75
N GLY A 97 9.08 7.43 -1.25
CA GLY A 97 10.08 7.75 -0.24
C GLY A 97 9.42 7.83 1.11
N GLY A 98 10.00 7.17 2.10
CA GLY A 98 9.44 7.19 3.44
C GLY A 98 10.36 6.56 4.47
N ARG A 99 9.86 6.51 5.69
CA ARG A 99 10.58 5.90 6.80
C ARG A 99 10.02 4.50 7.05
N VAL A 100 10.91 3.54 7.22
CA VAL A 100 10.50 2.18 7.53
C VAL A 100 10.01 2.15 8.98
N GLY A 101 8.77 1.76 9.17
CA GLY A 101 8.18 1.57 10.49
C GLY A 101 8.50 0.20 11.03
N ALA A 102 7.47 -0.55 11.38
CA ALA A 102 7.65 -1.89 11.93
C ALA A 102 7.84 -2.94 10.84
N LEU A 103 8.63 -3.94 11.12
CA LEU A 103 8.56 -5.20 10.39
C LEU A 103 7.33 -5.93 10.90
N VAL A 104 6.41 -6.20 10.01
CA VAL A 104 5.08 -6.73 10.39
C VAL A 104 5.14 -8.24 10.54
N GLU A 105 5.67 -8.90 9.54
CA GLU A 105 6.00 -10.32 9.54
C GLU A 105 7.07 -10.53 8.48
N ARG A 106 7.52 -11.74 8.32
CA ARG A 106 8.58 -12.06 7.41
C ARG A 106 8.22 -11.60 5.98
N GLY A 107 9.05 -10.72 5.44
CA GLY A 107 8.87 -10.20 4.08
C GLY A 107 7.92 -9.02 3.98
N PHE A 108 7.32 -8.55 5.08
CA PHE A 108 6.38 -7.43 5.09
C PHE A 108 6.83 -6.34 6.05
N PHE A 109 6.73 -5.11 5.61
CA PHE A 109 7.04 -3.96 6.47
C PHE A 109 6.12 -2.80 6.14
N LEU A 110 6.00 -1.88 7.09
CA LEU A 110 5.23 -0.65 6.88
C LEU A 110 6.19 0.46 6.45
N LEU A 111 5.84 1.10 5.35
CA LEU A 111 6.51 2.34 4.95
C LEU A 111 5.63 3.49 5.37
N GLU A 112 6.19 4.41 6.15
CA GLU A 112 5.50 5.57 6.67
C GLU A 112 5.86 6.79 5.84
N LEU A 113 4.83 7.48 5.35
CA LEU A 113 4.99 8.68 4.54
C LEU A 113 4.39 9.86 5.32
N PRO A 114 5.20 10.52 6.18
CA PRO A 114 4.69 11.66 6.94
C PRO A 114 4.58 12.90 6.05
N ALA A 115 3.49 13.63 6.20
CA ALA A 115 3.27 14.89 5.50
C ALA A 115 2.15 15.66 6.19
N GLU A 116 2.35 16.95 6.39
CA GLU A 116 1.32 17.85 6.92
C GLU A 116 0.67 17.35 8.22
N GLY A 117 1.49 16.82 9.12
CA GLY A 117 1.00 16.33 10.41
C GLY A 117 0.29 14.99 10.36
N LYS A 118 0.24 14.37 9.21
CA LYS A 118 -0.38 13.05 9.02
C LYS A 118 0.68 12.06 8.54
N VAL A 119 0.40 10.78 8.72
CA VAL A 119 1.28 9.70 8.24
C VAL A 119 0.44 8.75 7.40
N VAL A 120 0.79 8.63 6.12
CA VAL A 120 0.20 7.63 5.25
C VAL A 120 1.05 6.37 5.38
N ARG A 121 0.42 5.23 5.64
CA ARG A 121 1.10 3.95 5.78
C ARG A 121 0.81 3.08 4.58
N VAL A 122 1.86 2.45 4.06
CA VAL A 122 1.73 1.49 2.97
C VAL A 122 2.40 0.20 3.41
N LEU A 123 1.67 -0.90 3.32
CA LEU A 123 2.22 -2.22 3.64
C LEU A 123 2.97 -2.72 2.41
N LEU A 124 4.26 -2.95 2.54
CA LEU A 124 5.09 -3.38 1.42
C LEU A 124 5.64 -4.79 1.65
N ALA A 125 5.70 -5.55 0.57
CA ALA A 125 6.33 -6.87 0.58
C ALA A 125 7.66 -6.79 -0.15
N ALA A 126 8.70 -7.35 0.44
CA ALA A 126 10.04 -7.39 -0.13
C ALA A 126 10.74 -8.67 0.31
N ASP A 127 11.58 -9.21 -0.58
CA ASP A 127 12.38 -10.41 -0.23
C ASP A 127 13.36 -10.10 0.90
N HIS A 128 13.93 -8.89 0.89
CA HIS A 128 14.87 -8.44 1.90
C HIS A 128 14.44 -7.06 2.39
N PRO A 129 13.52 -7.01 3.39
CA PRO A 129 13.04 -5.73 3.88
C PRO A 129 14.15 -4.87 4.50
N PRO A 130 14.05 -3.55 4.36
CA PRO A 130 14.99 -2.65 5.03
C PRO A 130 14.79 -2.66 6.54
N ALA A 131 15.79 -2.20 7.28
CA ALA A 131 15.72 -2.13 8.73
C ALA A 131 14.74 -1.04 9.19
N PRO A 132 14.06 -1.24 10.33
CA PRO A 132 13.20 -0.20 10.90
C PRO A 132 13.97 1.10 11.15
N ASP A 133 13.24 2.20 11.08
CA ASP A 133 13.74 3.57 11.32
C ASP A 133 14.71 4.10 10.26
N THR A 134 14.88 3.39 9.15
CA THR A 134 15.66 3.91 8.04
C THR A 134 14.76 4.61 7.04
N TRP A 135 15.30 5.63 6.38
CA TRP A 135 14.62 6.30 5.27
C TRP A 135 15.04 5.63 3.97
N VAL A 136 14.05 5.25 3.17
CA VAL A 136 14.29 4.51 1.93
C VAL A 136 13.45 5.07 0.79
N THR A 137 13.90 4.81 -0.42
CA THR A 137 13.10 4.94 -1.62
C THR A 137 12.78 3.53 -2.09
N ALA A 138 11.52 3.24 -2.29
CA ALA A 138 11.07 1.93 -2.75
C ALA A 138 10.39 2.08 -4.11
N TRP A 139 10.83 1.30 -5.08
CA TRP A 139 10.20 1.20 -6.39
C TRP A 139 9.29 -0.01 -6.38
N LEU A 140 8.02 0.20 -6.74
CA LEU A 140 6.98 -0.82 -6.62
C LEU A 140 6.64 -1.41 -7.97
N ARG A 141 6.33 -2.70 -7.96
CA ARG A 141 5.73 -3.36 -9.11
C ARG A 141 4.26 -2.98 -9.18
N PRO A 142 3.73 -2.72 -10.38
CA PRO A 142 2.29 -2.50 -10.51
C PRO A 142 1.53 -3.81 -10.34
N PRO A 143 0.27 -3.78 -9.89
CA PRO A 143 -0.44 -2.61 -9.42
C PRO A 143 -0.24 -2.37 -7.93
N LEU A 144 -0.36 -1.11 -7.50
CA LEU A 144 -0.60 -0.83 -6.09
C LEU A 144 -2.03 -1.28 -5.78
N MET A 145 -2.24 -1.92 -4.65
CA MET A 145 -3.53 -2.47 -4.29
C MET A 145 -4.10 -1.81 -3.05
N ALA A 146 -5.43 -1.77 -2.99
CA ALA A 146 -6.15 -1.22 -1.86
C ALA A 146 -7.11 -2.29 -1.31
N PHE A 147 -6.93 -2.63 -0.04
CA PHE A 147 -7.82 -3.56 0.65
C PHE A 147 -8.67 -2.78 1.63
N ARG A 148 -9.90 -3.22 1.81
CA ARG A 148 -10.84 -2.60 2.74
C ARG A 148 -11.74 -3.67 3.34
N PRO A 149 -12.34 -3.39 4.50
CA PRO A 149 -13.25 -4.38 5.08
C PRO A 149 -14.45 -4.56 4.18
N GLU A 150 -14.94 -5.79 4.11
CA GLU A 150 -16.22 -6.03 3.46
C GLU A 150 -17.31 -5.32 4.27
N ALA A 151 -18.26 -4.72 3.55
CA ALA A 151 -19.36 -4.07 4.21
C ALA A 151 -20.11 -5.09 5.05
N PRO A 152 -20.40 -4.79 6.34
CA PRO A 152 -21.17 -5.73 7.14
C PRO A 152 -22.52 -5.94 6.49
N VAL A 153 -22.93 -7.19 6.46
CA VAL A 153 -24.25 -7.54 5.98
C VAL A 153 -25.24 -7.12 7.05
N GLN A 154 -26.11 -6.21 6.70
CA GLN A 154 -27.13 -5.69 7.61
C GLN A 154 -28.36 -6.57 7.59
#